data_daa27f2087f6d167359c72290ca449c8
#
_entry.id   daa27f2087f6d167359c72290ca449c8
#
_cell.length_a   1.000
_cell.length_b   1.000
_cell.length_c   1.000
_cell.angle_alpha   90.00
_cell.angle_beta   90.00
_cell.angle_gamma   90.00
#
_symmetry.space_group_name_H-M   'P 1'
#
loop_
_entity.id
_entity.type
_entity.pdbx_description
1 polymer ?
#
loop_
_entity_poly.entity_id
_entity_poly.type
_entity_poly.pdbx_seq_one_letter_code
_entity_poly.pdbx_strand_id
1 'polypeptide(L)'
;MEERRNSVRRLAGAVIALTSITATACELPPGVRVESERLSISYWTIPAKIAVGQPFVLELAACPKTSAPVSERVRFDAHMPEHRHGMNYRTKVVPMGGGRFHSEGWLFHMPGRWEFRFDVGTEHLTHSVRIE
;
A
#
# COMPACT_ATOMS: atom_id res chain seq x y z
N MET A 1 61.04 43.20 36.38
CA MET A 1 60.46 43.14 35.06
C MET A 1 59.72 41.81 34.95
N GLU A 2 58.43 41.87 35.06
CA GLU A 2 57.55 40.68 35.14
C GLU A 2 56.76 40.58 33.82
N GLU A 3 57.10 39.61 33.09
CA GLU A 3 56.50 39.33 31.77
C GLU A 3 55.21 38.57 31.93
N ARG A 4 54.07 39.24 31.68
CA ARG A 4 52.75 38.65 31.70
C ARG A 4 52.52 37.85 30.43
N ARG A 5 52.55 36.52 30.53
CA ARG A 5 52.11 35.61 29.46
C ARG A 5 50.57 35.63 29.36
N ASN A 6 50.07 36.25 28.32
CA ASN A 6 48.68 36.16 27.90
C ASN A 6 48.40 34.79 27.30
N SER A 7 47.74 33.93 28.04
CA SER A 7 47.23 32.63 27.54
C SER A 7 45.91 32.84 26.82
N VAL A 8 45.94 32.85 25.52
CA VAL A 8 44.74 32.89 24.67
C VAL A 8 44.13 31.51 24.65
N ARG A 9 43.06 31.29 25.41
CA ARG A 9 42.23 30.07 25.33
C ARG A 9 41.44 30.10 24.03
N ARG A 10 41.83 29.27 23.09
CA ARG A 10 41.04 28.98 21.88
C ARG A 10 39.87 28.10 22.25
N LEU A 11 38.65 28.65 22.24
CA LEU A 11 37.42 27.88 22.35
C LEU A 11 37.19 27.19 20.99
N ALA A 12 37.39 25.90 20.93
CA ALA A 12 37.03 25.09 19.79
C ALA A 12 35.50 24.87 19.83
N GLY A 13 34.78 25.63 19.01
CA GLY A 13 33.35 25.42 18.85
C GLY A 13 33.09 24.13 18.01
N ALA A 14 32.51 23.14 18.66
CA ALA A 14 32.05 21.94 17.96
C ALA A 14 30.77 22.30 17.17
N VAL A 15 30.87 22.29 15.87
CA VAL A 15 29.71 22.43 14.97
C VAL A 15 29.02 21.05 14.88
N ILE A 16 27.90 20.92 15.60
CA ILE A 16 27.04 19.73 15.46
C ILE A 16 26.23 19.89 14.16
N ALA A 17 26.63 19.15 13.13
CA ALA A 17 25.84 19.06 11.91
C ALA A 17 24.58 18.23 12.20
N LEU A 18 23.42 18.89 12.27
CA LEU A 18 22.14 18.21 12.28
C LEU A 18 21.88 17.65 10.88
N THR A 19 22.09 16.35 10.69
CA THR A 19 21.64 15.64 9.50
C THR A 19 20.13 15.45 9.60
N SER A 20 19.38 16.24 8.84
CA SER A 20 17.94 16.07 8.69
C SER A 20 17.68 14.77 7.94
N ILE A 21 17.20 13.74 8.64
CA ILE A 21 16.69 12.51 8.04
C ILE A 21 15.34 12.85 7.43
N THR A 22 15.30 13.08 6.12
CA THR A 22 14.03 13.21 5.40
C THR A 22 13.39 11.83 5.34
N ALA A 23 12.34 11.61 6.11
CA ALA A 23 11.50 10.45 5.98
C ALA A 23 10.88 10.47 4.58
N THR A 24 11.23 9.49 3.74
CA THR A 24 10.64 9.35 2.41
C THR A 24 9.15 9.03 2.61
N ALA A 25 8.27 9.93 2.12
CA ALA A 25 6.84 9.68 2.16
C ALA A 25 6.51 8.42 1.35
N CYS A 26 5.58 7.60 1.87
CA CYS A 26 5.12 6.43 1.16
C CYS A 26 4.41 6.85 -0.13
N GLU A 27 4.87 6.34 -1.28
CA GLU A 27 4.36 6.69 -2.59
C GLU A 27 3.59 5.51 -3.20
N LEU A 28 2.35 5.79 -3.64
CA LEU A 28 1.51 4.81 -4.31
C LEU A 28 1.72 4.90 -5.83
N PRO A 29 1.97 3.75 -6.50
CA PRO A 29 2.06 3.71 -7.96
C PRO A 29 0.73 4.06 -8.63
N PRO A 30 0.74 4.35 -9.95
CA PRO A 30 -0.48 4.54 -10.72
C PRO A 30 -1.40 3.31 -10.64
N GLY A 31 -2.70 3.54 -10.50
CA GLY A 31 -3.73 2.51 -10.36
C GLY A 31 -5.04 3.07 -9.83
N VAL A 32 -5.95 2.19 -9.50
CA VAL A 32 -7.21 2.57 -8.83
C VAL A 32 -6.93 2.84 -7.36
N ARG A 33 -7.26 4.03 -6.90
CA ARG A 33 -7.06 4.44 -5.51
C ARG A 33 -8.29 4.19 -4.68
N VAL A 34 -8.09 3.60 -3.51
CA VAL A 34 -9.12 3.40 -2.50
C VAL A 34 -8.53 3.79 -1.15
N GLU A 35 -9.32 4.42 -0.32
CA GLU A 35 -8.87 4.93 0.96
C GLU A 35 -9.78 4.52 2.10
N SER A 36 -9.20 4.27 3.25
CA SER A 36 -9.86 4.19 4.54
C SER A 36 -9.33 5.28 5.48
N GLU A 37 -9.75 5.28 6.71
CA GLU A 37 -9.25 6.22 7.72
C GLU A 37 -7.72 6.10 7.93
N ARG A 38 -7.20 4.88 7.89
CA ARG A 38 -5.80 4.59 8.27
C ARG A 38 -4.92 4.11 7.13
N LEU A 39 -5.49 3.86 5.96
CA LEU A 39 -4.78 3.25 4.85
C LEU A 39 -5.20 3.86 3.52
N SER A 40 -4.22 4.10 2.64
CA SER A 40 -4.44 4.39 1.23
C SER A 40 -3.86 3.24 0.41
N ILE A 41 -4.61 2.74 -0.55
CA ILE A 41 -4.13 1.72 -1.48
C ILE A 41 -4.21 2.20 -2.92
N SER A 42 -3.35 1.63 -3.75
CA SER A 42 -3.46 1.66 -5.20
C SER A 42 -3.38 0.23 -5.71
N TYR A 43 -4.34 -0.18 -6.54
CA TYR A 43 -4.29 -1.49 -7.15
C TYR A 43 -4.47 -1.41 -8.67
N TRP A 44 -3.97 -2.42 -9.37
CA TRP A 44 -4.14 -2.59 -10.81
C TRP A 44 -4.21 -4.06 -11.14
N THR A 45 -4.75 -4.37 -12.30
CA THR A 45 -4.88 -5.75 -12.78
C THR A 45 -4.05 -5.98 -14.04
N ILE A 46 -3.66 -7.24 -14.22
CA ILE A 46 -2.92 -7.69 -15.39
C ILE A 46 -3.67 -8.89 -15.98
N PRO A 47 -4.31 -8.76 -17.16
CA PRO A 47 -4.40 -7.54 -17.97
C PRO A 47 -5.21 -6.41 -17.32
N ALA A 48 -4.98 -5.17 -17.76
CA ALA A 48 -5.68 -3.99 -17.23
C ALA A 48 -7.20 -4.03 -17.51
N LYS A 49 -7.61 -4.59 -18.64
CA LYS A 49 -9.01 -4.83 -18.95
C LYS A 49 -9.40 -6.23 -18.49
N ILE A 50 -10.30 -6.29 -17.52
CA ILE A 50 -10.87 -7.55 -17.04
C ILE A 50 -11.98 -7.97 -17.99
N ALA A 51 -11.95 -9.23 -18.46
CA ALA A 51 -12.97 -9.82 -19.29
C ALA A 51 -13.60 -11.03 -18.58
N VAL A 52 -14.88 -11.29 -18.86
CA VAL A 52 -15.59 -12.46 -18.32
C VAL A 52 -14.90 -13.76 -18.74
N GLY A 53 -14.70 -14.66 -17.79
CA GLY A 53 -14.10 -15.97 -18.03
C GLY A 53 -12.59 -15.96 -18.27
N GLN A 54 -11.94 -14.81 -18.15
CA GLN A 54 -10.48 -14.67 -18.30
C GLN A 54 -9.82 -14.50 -16.94
N PRO A 55 -8.81 -15.32 -16.61
CA PRO A 55 -8.05 -15.13 -15.37
C PRO A 55 -7.23 -13.84 -15.45
N PHE A 56 -7.05 -13.21 -14.32
CA PHE A 56 -6.19 -12.03 -14.17
C PHE A 56 -5.41 -12.08 -12.86
N VAL A 57 -4.38 -11.25 -12.79
CA VAL A 57 -3.57 -11.01 -11.59
C VAL A 57 -3.90 -9.62 -11.06
N LEU A 58 -3.83 -9.45 -9.76
CA LEU A 58 -4.01 -8.17 -9.10
C LEU A 58 -2.77 -7.84 -8.30
N GLU A 59 -2.24 -6.65 -8.55
CA GLU A 59 -1.17 -6.04 -7.78
C GLU A 59 -1.74 -4.93 -6.90
N LEU A 60 -1.25 -4.81 -5.67
CA LEU A 60 -1.68 -3.80 -4.73
C LEU A 60 -0.49 -3.21 -3.99
N ALA A 61 -0.49 -1.90 -3.86
CA ALA A 61 0.41 -1.16 -3.00
C ALA A 61 -0.40 -0.42 -1.93
N ALA A 62 0.07 -0.46 -0.70
CA ALA A 62 -0.57 0.18 0.44
C ALA A 62 0.39 1.13 1.15
N CYS A 63 -0.13 2.31 1.51
CA CYS A 63 0.56 3.30 2.32
C CYS A 63 -0.23 3.55 3.60
N PRO A 64 0.39 3.42 4.79
CA PRO A 64 -0.27 3.76 6.03
C PRO A 64 -0.41 5.28 6.15
N LYS A 65 -1.54 5.72 6.68
CA LYS A 65 -1.78 7.12 7.08
C LYS A 65 -1.34 7.39 8.54
N THR A 66 -0.85 6.34 9.21
CA THR A 66 -0.37 6.36 10.59
C THR A 66 1.10 5.94 10.64
N SER A 67 1.71 5.97 11.82
CA SER A 67 3.07 5.47 12.04
C SER A 67 3.16 3.93 12.06
N ALA A 68 2.02 3.22 12.12
CA ALA A 68 2.01 1.77 12.10
C ALA A 68 2.35 1.23 10.70
N PRO A 69 3.14 0.15 10.60
CA PRO A 69 3.43 -0.48 9.32
C PRO A 69 2.17 -1.12 8.72
N VAL A 70 2.18 -1.31 7.38
CA VAL A 70 1.12 -2.06 6.70
C VAL A 70 1.12 -3.51 7.18
N SER A 71 -0.04 -4.01 7.58
CA SER A 71 -0.21 -5.40 8.00
C SER A 71 -0.02 -6.36 6.82
N GLU A 72 0.71 -7.45 7.02
CA GLU A 72 0.81 -8.55 6.06
C GLU A 72 -0.30 -9.61 6.24
N ARG A 73 -1.14 -9.44 7.27
CA ARG A 73 -2.36 -10.24 7.45
C ARG A 73 -3.44 -9.68 6.55
N VAL A 74 -3.59 -10.28 5.38
CA VAL A 74 -4.45 -9.78 4.31
C VAL A 74 -5.38 -10.86 3.77
N ARG A 75 -6.52 -10.42 3.27
CA ARG A 75 -7.45 -11.22 2.48
C ARG A 75 -8.03 -10.34 1.36
N PHE A 76 -7.89 -10.80 0.13
CA PHE A 76 -8.48 -10.14 -1.02
C PHE A 76 -9.53 -11.06 -1.64
N ASP A 77 -10.66 -10.49 -2.01
CA ASP A 77 -11.79 -11.22 -2.55
C ASP A 77 -12.65 -10.30 -3.44
N ALA A 78 -13.61 -10.87 -4.13
CA ALA A 78 -14.64 -10.11 -4.84
C ALA A 78 -15.99 -10.83 -4.79
N HIS A 79 -17.06 -10.06 -4.81
CA HIS A 79 -18.41 -10.60 -4.85
C HIS A 79 -19.32 -9.74 -5.71
N MET A 80 -20.45 -10.31 -6.11
CA MET A 80 -21.54 -9.60 -6.78
C MET A 80 -22.65 -9.31 -5.77
N PRO A 81 -22.79 -8.09 -5.27
CA PRO A 81 -23.77 -7.78 -4.22
C PRO A 81 -25.21 -8.05 -4.66
N GLU A 82 -25.52 -7.77 -5.93
CA GLU A 82 -26.87 -7.97 -6.49
C GLU A 82 -27.26 -9.44 -6.63
N HIS A 83 -26.28 -10.31 -6.82
CA HIS A 83 -26.48 -11.76 -6.95
C HIS A 83 -26.17 -12.54 -5.66
N ARG A 84 -25.67 -11.87 -4.63
CA ARG A 84 -25.32 -12.44 -3.32
C ARG A 84 -24.37 -13.64 -3.39
N HIS A 85 -23.43 -13.63 -4.32
CA HIS A 85 -22.39 -14.65 -4.44
C HIS A 85 -21.04 -14.05 -4.75
N GLY A 86 -19.99 -14.82 -4.50
CA GLY A 86 -18.61 -14.47 -4.81
C GLY A 86 -18.10 -15.12 -6.09
N MET A 87 -16.78 -15.08 -6.25
CA MET A 87 -16.09 -15.83 -7.30
C MET A 87 -16.17 -17.33 -7.01
N ASN A 88 -16.09 -18.16 -8.08
CA ASN A 88 -15.98 -19.61 -7.96
C ASN A 88 -14.59 -20.07 -7.51
N TYR A 89 -13.62 -19.18 -7.54
CA TYR A 89 -12.21 -19.41 -7.19
C TYR A 89 -11.81 -18.62 -5.97
N ARG A 90 -10.80 -19.14 -5.26
CA ARG A 90 -10.20 -18.43 -4.14
C ARG A 90 -8.93 -17.74 -4.57
N THR A 91 -8.76 -16.52 -4.13
CA THR A 91 -7.53 -15.77 -4.35
C THR A 91 -6.42 -16.27 -3.42
N LYS A 92 -5.20 -16.15 -3.91
CA LYS A 92 -3.98 -16.28 -3.12
C LYS A 92 -3.29 -14.93 -3.10
N VAL A 93 -2.91 -14.46 -1.92
CA VAL A 93 -2.19 -13.19 -1.76
C VAL A 93 -0.82 -13.48 -1.18
N VAL A 94 0.20 -12.89 -1.81
CA VAL A 94 1.59 -13.00 -1.38
C VAL A 94 2.09 -11.61 -1.02
N PRO A 95 2.44 -11.35 0.26
CA PRO A 95 3.14 -10.14 0.66
C PRO A 95 4.52 -10.07 -0.01
N MET A 96 4.84 -8.91 -0.62
CA MET A 96 6.11 -8.68 -1.32
C MET A 96 7.04 -7.74 -0.53
N GLY A 97 6.64 -7.34 0.68
CA GLY A 97 7.35 -6.36 1.50
C GLY A 97 6.98 -4.90 1.15
N GLY A 98 7.22 -4.01 2.09
CA GLY A 98 6.99 -2.58 1.89
C GLY A 98 5.55 -2.19 1.56
N GLY A 99 4.57 -2.94 2.04
CA GLY A 99 3.15 -2.70 1.75
C GLY A 99 2.72 -3.12 0.35
N ARG A 100 3.49 -3.98 -0.32
CA ARG A 100 3.19 -4.50 -1.65
C ARG A 100 2.67 -5.92 -1.57
N PHE A 101 1.68 -6.23 -2.44
CA PHE A 101 1.03 -7.53 -2.49
C PHE A 101 0.79 -7.95 -3.93
N HIS A 102 1.07 -9.21 -4.20
CA HIS A 102 0.76 -9.91 -5.45
C HIS A 102 -0.39 -10.87 -5.19
N SER A 103 -1.41 -10.87 -6.05
CA SER A 103 -2.58 -11.73 -5.85
C SER A 103 -3.00 -12.43 -7.13
N GLU A 104 -3.18 -13.75 -7.04
CA GLU A 104 -3.61 -14.65 -8.11
C GLU A 104 -4.95 -15.31 -7.78
N GLY A 105 -5.51 -16.06 -8.71
CA GLY A 105 -6.75 -16.79 -8.55
C GLY A 105 -7.99 -15.97 -8.86
N TRP A 106 -7.85 -14.86 -9.56
CA TRP A 106 -8.94 -13.99 -9.95
C TRP A 106 -9.56 -14.44 -11.29
N LEU A 107 -10.87 -14.59 -11.28
CA LEU A 107 -11.67 -14.82 -12.48
C LEU A 107 -13.12 -14.44 -12.21
N PHE A 108 -13.66 -13.55 -13.00
CA PHE A 108 -15.08 -13.20 -12.98
C PHE A 108 -15.83 -14.05 -14.00
N HIS A 109 -16.74 -14.89 -13.53
CA HIS A 109 -17.42 -15.90 -14.35
C HIS A 109 -18.70 -15.40 -15.02
N MET A 110 -19.11 -14.17 -14.74
CA MET A 110 -20.30 -13.57 -15.36
C MET A 110 -20.17 -12.04 -15.40
N PRO A 111 -20.86 -11.38 -16.37
CA PRO A 111 -20.89 -9.94 -16.44
C PRO A 111 -21.72 -9.32 -15.31
N GLY A 112 -21.53 -8.06 -15.07
CA GLY A 112 -22.27 -7.28 -14.10
C GLY A 112 -21.39 -6.49 -13.15
N ARG A 113 -21.97 -6.02 -12.05
CA ARG A 113 -21.25 -5.26 -11.03
C ARG A 113 -20.59 -6.19 -10.03
N TRP A 114 -19.27 -6.15 -9.99
CA TRP A 114 -18.44 -6.80 -8.99
C TRP A 114 -17.89 -5.80 -7.99
N GLU A 115 -17.75 -6.20 -6.75
CA GLU A 115 -17.11 -5.40 -5.72
C GLU A 115 -15.87 -6.13 -5.22
N PHE A 116 -14.70 -5.52 -5.43
CA PHE A 116 -13.45 -5.94 -4.81
C PHE A 116 -13.50 -5.64 -3.31
N ARG A 117 -12.94 -6.53 -2.53
CA ARG A 117 -12.77 -6.41 -1.08
C ARG A 117 -11.31 -6.62 -0.74
N PHE A 118 -10.72 -5.65 -0.07
CA PHE A 118 -9.35 -5.69 0.40
C PHE A 118 -9.35 -5.56 1.92
N ASP A 119 -9.13 -6.66 2.62
CA ASP A 119 -8.91 -6.68 4.05
C ASP A 119 -7.41 -6.64 4.31
N VAL A 120 -6.94 -5.59 4.97
CA VAL A 120 -5.52 -5.37 5.32
C VAL A 120 -5.46 -5.08 6.82
N GLY A 121 -5.09 -6.09 7.61
CA GLY A 121 -5.19 -6.01 9.07
C GLY A 121 -6.64 -5.82 9.51
N THR A 122 -6.93 -4.67 10.12
CA THR A 122 -8.27 -4.29 10.56
C THR A 122 -8.99 -3.35 9.58
N GLU A 123 -8.33 -2.97 8.50
CA GLU A 123 -8.92 -2.08 7.49
C GLU A 123 -9.67 -2.89 6.43
N HIS A 124 -10.85 -2.40 6.07
CA HIS A 124 -11.72 -3.00 5.05
C HIS A 124 -11.95 -1.96 3.96
N LEU A 125 -11.43 -2.22 2.77
CA LEU A 125 -11.58 -1.33 1.62
C LEU A 125 -12.34 -2.06 0.52
N THR A 126 -13.21 -1.34 -0.16
CA THR A 126 -14.01 -1.88 -1.26
C THR A 126 -13.98 -0.97 -2.47
N HIS A 127 -14.08 -1.56 -3.66
CA HIS A 127 -14.22 -0.82 -4.91
C HIS A 127 -15.07 -1.61 -5.89
N SER A 128 -16.10 -0.96 -6.45
CA SER A 128 -17.00 -1.57 -7.43
C SER A 128 -16.51 -1.35 -8.85
N VAL A 129 -16.58 -2.40 -9.66
CA VAL A 129 -16.28 -2.39 -11.09
C VAL A 129 -17.43 -3.02 -11.86
N ARG A 130 -17.65 -2.57 -13.09
CA ARG A 130 -18.60 -3.21 -14.01
C ARG A 130 -17.82 -3.97 -15.07
N ILE A 131 -18.15 -5.25 -15.22
CA ILE A 131 -17.56 -6.16 -16.19
C ILE A 131 -18.63 -6.46 -17.26
N GLU A 132 -18.24 -6.31 -18.52
CA GLU A 132 -19.10 -6.55 -19.69
C GLU A 132 -18.70 -7.82 -20.44
#